data_6383868e96cdf164586946c0eb71bc07
#
_entry.id   6383868e96cdf164586946c0eb71bc07
#
_cell.length_a   1.000
_cell.length_b   1.000
_cell.length_c   1.000
_cell.angle_alpha   90.00
_cell.angle_beta   90.00
_cell.angle_gamma   90.00
#
_symmetry.space_group_name_H-M   'P 1'
#
loop_
_entity.id
_entity.type
_entity.pdbx_description
1 polymer ?
#
loop_
_entity_poly.entity_id
_entity_poly.type
_entity_poly.pdbx_seq_one_letter_code
_entity_poly.pdbx_strand_id
1 'polypeptide(L)'
;MAILNKESFAALRDDIFAIQSEYVELKDGYGVYVVQLTTDGAISLASSNAQNPDYAMLNWAAACCVDENYEQVFSVDDLRRLPQAVTHKLIDAVVRVNGLLNKTAVEDAEKNSEEAAS
;
A
#
# COMPACT_ATOMS: atom_id res chain seq x y z
N MET A 1 -14.97 -13.41 22.76
CA MET A 1 -13.84 -12.78 22.05
C MET A 1 -12.52 -13.35 22.56
N ALA A 2 -11.68 -13.85 21.68
CA ALA A 2 -10.39 -14.40 22.05
C ALA A 2 -9.33 -13.28 22.03
N ILE A 3 -8.51 -13.24 23.08
CA ILE A 3 -7.41 -12.28 23.16
C ILE A 3 -6.15 -12.92 22.57
N LEU A 4 -5.51 -12.19 21.67
CA LEU A 4 -4.28 -12.63 21.02
C LEU A 4 -3.14 -12.68 22.05
N ASN A 5 -2.40 -13.77 22.09
CA ASN A 5 -1.19 -13.92 22.90
C ASN A 5 -0.01 -14.29 21.99
N LYS A 6 1.17 -14.48 22.56
CA LYS A 6 2.36 -14.79 21.78
C LYS A 6 2.23 -16.06 20.94
N GLU A 7 1.62 -17.10 21.50
CA GLU A 7 1.44 -18.39 20.80
C GLU A 7 0.45 -18.25 19.65
N SER A 8 -0.71 -17.64 19.92
CA SER A 8 -1.74 -17.46 18.90
C SER A 8 -1.29 -16.47 17.82
N PHE A 9 -0.52 -15.45 18.20
CA PHE A 9 0.07 -14.54 17.22
C PHE A 9 1.02 -15.29 16.29
N ALA A 10 1.91 -16.11 16.83
CA ALA A 10 2.86 -16.88 16.01
C ALA A 10 2.12 -17.81 15.03
N ALA A 11 1.02 -18.44 15.49
CA ALA A 11 0.22 -19.34 14.67
C ALA A 11 -0.56 -18.61 13.57
N LEU A 12 -1.01 -17.38 13.84
CA LEU A 12 -1.87 -16.61 12.93
C LEU A 12 -1.12 -15.57 12.09
N ARG A 13 0.18 -15.42 12.33
CA ARG A 13 0.98 -14.37 11.68
C ARG A 13 0.84 -14.38 10.17
N ASP A 14 0.99 -15.52 9.54
CA ASP A 14 0.91 -15.64 8.09
C ASP A 14 -0.49 -15.34 7.56
N ASP A 15 -1.52 -15.76 8.30
CA ASP A 15 -2.91 -15.46 7.94
C ASP A 15 -3.20 -13.96 8.04
N ILE A 16 -2.65 -13.31 9.06
CA ILE A 16 -2.79 -11.85 9.24
C ILE A 16 -2.15 -11.12 8.06
N PHE A 17 -0.96 -11.54 7.64
CA PHE A 17 -0.30 -10.95 6.47
C PHE A 17 -1.06 -11.21 5.18
N ALA A 18 -1.57 -12.43 5.01
CA ALA A 18 -2.27 -12.83 3.78
C ALA A 18 -3.55 -12.02 3.52
N ILE A 19 -4.23 -11.58 4.57
CA ILE A 19 -5.47 -10.80 4.45
C ILE A 19 -5.23 -9.44 3.77
N GLN A 20 -4.02 -8.90 3.88
CA GLN A 20 -3.69 -7.55 3.45
C GLN A 20 -2.93 -7.55 2.11
N SER A 21 -3.48 -8.29 1.13
CA SER A 21 -2.89 -8.31 -0.20
C SER A 21 -3.98 -8.31 -1.27
N GLU A 22 -3.63 -7.78 -2.45
CA GLU A 22 -4.51 -7.74 -3.62
C GLU A 22 -3.68 -8.04 -4.86
N TYR A 23 -4.17 -8.93 -5.71
CA TYR A 23 -3.54 -9.20 -7.01
C TYR A 23 -4.02 -8.17 -8.02
N VAL A 24 -3.09 -7.54 -8.74
CA VAL A 24 -3.38 -6.55 -9.77
C VAL A 24 -2.80 -7.05 -11.09
N GLU A 25 -3.67 -7.37 -12.04
CA GLU A 25 -3.26 -7.76 -13.38
C GLU A 25 -2.90 -6.51 -14.19
N LEU A 26 -1.73 -6.53 -14.83
CA LEU A 26 -1.24 -5.41 -15.64
C LEU A 26 -1.34 -5.68 -17.13
N LYS A 27 -1.16 -6.91 -17.52
CA LYS A 27 -1.26 -7.38 -18.92
C LYS A 27 -1.58 -8.86 -18.90
N ASP A 28 -2.20 -9.36 -19.91
CA ASP A 28 -2.71 -10.72 -20.09
C ASP A 28 -1.99 -11.79 -19.27
N GLY A 29 -2.54 -12.14 -18.13
CA GLY A 29 -1.99 -13.17 -17.25
C GLY A 29 -0.79 -12.73 -16.41
N TYR A 30 -0.32 -11.51 -16.54
CA TYR A 30 0.82 -10.99 -15.78
C TYR A 30 0.39 -9.87 -14.84
N GLY A 31 0.75 -9.99 -13.60
CA GLY A 31 0.40 -8.99 -12.60
C GLY A 31 1.33 -9.06 -11.40
N VAL A 32 1.01 -8.26 -10.40
CA VAL A 32 1.77 -8.19 -9.15
C VAL A 32 0.82 -8.30 -7.97
N TYR A 33 1.37 -8.68 -6.83
CA TYR A 33 0.65 -8.58 -5.56
C TYR A 33 0.95 -7.23 -4.95
N VAL A 34 -0.10 -6.57 -4.50
CA VAL A 34 0.03 -5.32 -3.75
C VAL A 34 -0.23 -5.67 -2.29
N VAL A 35 0.76 -5.45 -1.44
CA VAL A 35 0.72 -5.85 -0.04
C VAL A 35 0.72 -4.65 0.88
N GLN A 36 0.27 -4.86 2.11
CA GLN A 36 0.37 -3.85 3.15
C GLN A 36 1.81 -3.80 3.66
N LEU A 37 2.32 -2.60 3.89
CA LEU A 37 3.65 -2.43 4.47
C LEU A 37 3.68 -2.90 5.92
N THR A 38 4.82 -3.47 6.31
CA THR A 38 5.12 -3.70 7.72
C THR A 38 5.38 -2.34 8.40
N THR A 39 5.41 -2.33 9.72
CA THR A 39 5.75 -1.11 10.47
C THR A 39 7.12 -0.58 10.08
N ASP A 40 8.11 -1.45 9.96
CA ASP A 40 9.47 -1.05 9.54
C ASP A 40 9.47 -0.49 8.12
N GLY A 41 8.73 -1.12 7.21
CA GLY A 41 8.59 -0.64 5.84
C GLY A 41 7.96 0.75 5.79
N ALA A 42 6.94 1.00 6.61
CA ALA A 42 6.28 2.29 6.68
C ALA A 42 7.21 3.38 7.23
N ILE A 43 8.03 3.05 8.23
CA ILE A 43 9.02 3.99 8.80
C ILE A 43 10.07 4.34 7.74
N SER A 44 10.60 3.35 7.04
CA SER A 44 11.58 3.57 5.97
C SER A 44 11.00 4.44 4.85
N LEU A 45 9.74 4.18 4.50
CA LEU A 45 9.04 4.94 3.46
C LEU A 45 8.83 6.39 3.87
N ALA A 46 8.46 6.63 5.13
CA ALA A 46 8.29 8.00 5.64
C ALA A 46 9.59 8.80 5.52
N SER A 47 10.74 8.16 5.81
CA SER A 47 12.05 8.78 5.64
C SER A 47 12.33 9.12 4.17
N SER A 48 12.05 8.21 3.25
CA SER A 48 12.22 8.43 1.82
C SER A 48 11.31 9.55 1.31
N ASN A 49 10.07 9.59 1.79
CA ASN A 49 9.10 10.62 1.40
C ASN A 49 9.50 12.00 1.92
N ALA A 50 10.12 12.08 3.10
CA ALA A 50 10.62 13.33 3.64
C ALA A 50 11.74 13.91 2.77
N GLN A 51 12.57 13.05 2.18
CA GLN A 51 13.65 13.46 1.28
C GLN A 51 13.14 13.85 -0.10
N ASN A 52 12.07 13.20 -0.57
CA ASN A 52 11.57 13.39 -1.92
C ASN A 52 10.04 13.31 -1.96
N PRO A 53 9.35 14.34 -1.43
CA PRO A 53 7.89 14.31 -1.28
C PRO A 53 7.12 14.24 -2.60
N ASP A 54 7.71 14.70 -3.70
CA ASP A 54 7.06 14.66 -5.01
C ASP A 54 6.78 13.24 -5.49
N TYR A 55 7.55 12.28 -5.00
CA TYR A 55 7.41 10.88 -5.39
C TYR A 55 6.80 10.00 -4.29
N ALA A 56 6.11 10.61 -3.32
CA ALA A 56 5.56 9.88 -2.17
C ALA A 56 4.72 8.67 -2.59
N MET A 57 3.78 8.85 -3.51
CA MET A 57 2.91 7.76 -3.96
C MET A 57 3.66 6.71 -4.77
N LEU A 58 4.65 7.11 -5.55
CA LEU A 58 5.49 6.18 -6.30
C LEU A 58 6.38 5.37 -5.35
N ASN A 59 6.89 5.99 -4.28
CA ASN A 59 7.64 5.28 -3.25
C ASN A 59 6.76 4.22 -2.58
N TRP A 60 5.49 4.55 -2.27
CA TRP A 60 4.52 3.58 -1.74
C TRP A 60 4.30 2.42 -2.70
N ALA A 61 4.07 2.72 -3.97
CA ALA A 61 3.82 1.69 -4.98
C ALA A 61 5.05 0.79 -5.16
N ALA A 62 6.24 1.37 -5.21
CA ALA A 62 7.48 0.60 -5.33
C ALA A 62 7.67 -0.36 -4.15
N ALA A 63 7.36 0.09 -2.94
CA ALA A 63 7.52 -0.71 -1.73
C ALA A 63 6.47 -1.81 -1.61
N CYS A 64 5.25 -1.59 -2.11
CA CYS A 64 4.12 -2.49 -1.91
C CYS A 64 3.91 -3.51 -3.02
N CYS A 65 4.44 -3.27 -4.23
CA CYS A 65 4.26 -4.19 -5.37
C CYS A 65 5.33 -5.26 -5.33
N VAL A 66 4.92 -6.51 -5.12
CA VAL A 66 5.82 -7.63 -4.93
C VAL A 66 5.43 -8.81 -5.82
N ASP A 67 6.38 -9.73 -6.01
CA ASP A 67 6.15 -10.98 -6.73
C ASP A 67 5.68 -12.09 -5.76
N GLU A 68 5.64 -13.32 -6.25
CA GLU A 68 5.23 -14.50 -5.49
C GLU A 68 6.11 -14.75 -4.26
N ASN A 69 7.36 -14.28 -4.29
CA ASN A 69 8.34 -14.44 -3.22
C ASN A 69 8.40 -13.22 -2.31
N TYR A 70 7.47 -12.28 -2.47
CA TYR A 70 7.43 -11.01 -1.73
C TYR A 70 8.65 -10.12 -2.01
N GLU A 71 9.24 -10.26 -3.19
CA GLU A 71 10.34 -9.40 -3.62
C GLU A 71 9.80 -8.23 -4.45
N GLN A 72 10.41 -7.07 -4.27
CA GLN A 72 10.02 -5.85 -4.97
C GLN A 72 10.18 -6.02 -6.48
N VAL A 73 9.14 -5.68 -7.24
CA VAL A 73 9.12 -5.82 -8.70
C VAL A 73 9.57 -4.54 -9.40
N PHE A 74 9.18 -3.39 -8.87
CA PHE A 74 9.43 -2.09 -9.51
C PHE A 74 10.30 -1.20 -8.64
N SER A 75 11.24 -0.50 -9.28
CA SER A 75 11.86 0.67 -8.68
C SER A 75 10.98 1.90 -8.93
N VAL A 76 11.27 3.01 -8.27
CA VAL A 76 10.58 4.27 -8.55
C VAL A 76 10.79 4.70 -10.00
N ASP A 77 11.99 4.51 -10.53
CA ASP A 77 12.31 4.81 -11.93
C ASP A 77 11.46 3.99 -12.90
N ASP A 78 11.24 2.71 -12.61
CA ASP A 78 10.37 1.85 -13.41
C ASP A 78 8.95 2.42 -13.44
N LEU A 79 8.42 2.80 -12.27
CA LEU A 79 7.07 3.34 -12.15
C LEU A 79 6.90 4.67 -12.89
N ARG A 80 7.93 5.50 -12.88
CA ARG A 80 7.92 6.77 -13.59
C ARG A 80 7.83 6.60 -15.11
N ARG A 81 8.27 5.46 -15.61
CA ARG A 81 8.26 5.15 -17.06
C ARG A 81 7.02 4.40 -17.50
N LEU A 82 6.22 3.90 -16.58
CA LEU A 82 4.97 3.22 -16.91
C LEU A 82 3.92 4.21 -17.40
N PRO A 83 3.00 3.77 -18.26
CA PRO A 83 1.84 4.61 -18.61
C PRO A 83 1.08 5.02 -17.36
N GLN A 84 0.59 6.24 -17.36
CA GLN A 84 -0.12 6.83 -16.22
C GLN A 84 -1.29 5.96 -15.76
N ALA A 85 -2.04 5.35 -16.69
CA ALA A 85 -3.16 4.49 -16.36
C ALA A 85 -2.73 3.27 -15.54
N VAL A 86 -1.57 2.69 -15.86
CA VAL A 86 -1.03 1.54 -15.12
C VAL A 86 -0.59 1.96 -13.72
N THR A 87 0.13 3.05 -13.62
CA THR A 87 0.59 3.59 -12.33
C THR A 87 -0.59 3.94 -11.42
N HIS A 88 -1.64 4.56 -11.96
CA HIS A 88 -2.86 4.86 -11.20
C HIS A 88 -3.53 3.59 -10.67
N LYS A 89 -3.59 2.55 -11.48
CA LYS A 89 -4.17 1.27 -11.08
C LYS A 89 -3.41 0.67 -9.89
N LEU A 90 -2.08 0.74 -9.92
CA LEU A 90 -1.23 0.27 -8.83
C LEU A 90 -1.42 1.13 -7.57
N ILE A 91 -1.44 2.44 -7.72
CA ILE A 91 -1.62 3.36 -6.60
C ILE A 91 -2.99 3.16 -5.93
N ASP A 92 -4.05 2.99 -6.72
CA ASP A 92 -5.38 2.72 -6.19
C ASP A 92 -5.38 1.45 -5.33
N ALA A 93 -4.71 0.40 -5.79
CA ALA A 93 -4.59 -0.85 -5.03
C ALA A 93 -3.77 -0.64 -3.75
N VAL A 94 -2.68 0.10 -3.82
CA VAL A 94 -1.85 0.44 -2.66
C VAL A 94 -2.68 1.16 -1.60
N VAL A 95 -3.48 2.12 -2.01
CA VAL A 95 -4.35 2.90 -1.13
C VAL A 95 -5.38 2.00 -0.46
N ARG A 96 -6.03 1.12 -1.22
CA ARG A 96 -7.02 0.18 -0.67
C ARG A 96 -6.41 -0.78 0.34
N VAL A 97 -5.31 -1.42 -0.04
CA VAL A 97 -4.66 -2.47 0.76
C VAL A 97 -4.09 -1.91 2.06
N ASN A 98 -3.52 -0.70 2.00
CA ASN A 98 -2.91 -0.09 3.18
C ASN A 98 -3.88 0.74 4.02
N GLY A 99 -5.14 0.84 3.60
CA GLY A 99 -6.17 1.58 4.34
C GLY A 99 -5.94 3.07 4.39
N LEU A 100 -5.19 3.62 3.44
CA LEU A 100 -4.85 5.05 3.42
C LEU A 100 -6.08 5.92 3.16
N LEU A 101 -7.06 5.39 2.44
CA LEU A 101 -8.32 6.06 2.16
C LEU A 101 -9.48 5.16 2.59
N ASN A 102 -9.45 4.67 3.84
CA ASN A 102 -10.59 3.95 4.35
C ASN A 102 -11.78 4.91 4.43
N LYS A 103 -12.98 4.36 4.39
CA LYS A 103 -14.21 5.16 4.31
C LYS A 103 -14.29 6.19 5.43
N THR A 104 -13.95 5.81 6.65
CA THR A 104 -14.00 6.69 7.81
C THR A 104 -13.02 7.85 7.69
N ALA A 105 -11.80 7.57 7.27
CA ALA A 105 -10.76 8.61 7.10
C ALA A 105 -11.15 9.61 6.00
N VAL A 106 -11.71 9.12 4.91
CA VAL A 106 -12.18 9.96 3.81
C VAL A 106 -13.34 10.84 4.27
N GLU A 107 -14.31 10.26 4.97
CA GLU A 107 -15.46 11.01 5.49
C GLU A 107 -15.02 12.11 6.46
N ASP A 108 -14.09 11.80 7.36
CA ASP A 108 -13.55 12.77 8.31
C ASP A 108 -12.78 13.89 7.61
N ALA A 109 -11.99 13.55 6.61
CA ALA A 109 -11.24 14.55 5.82
C ALA A 109 -12.18 15.46 5.05
N GLU A 110 -13.22 14.91 4.41
CA GLU A 110 -14.23 15.68 3.70
C GLU A 110 -14.99 16.61 4.63
N LYS A 111 -15.38 16.11 5.80
CA LYS A 111 -16.07 16.89 6.82
C LYS A 111 -15.24 18.07 7.29
N ASN A 112 -13.96 17.83 7.56
CA ASN A 112 -13.04 18.89 7.98
C ASN A 112 -12.84 19.94 6.89
N SER A 113 -12.75 19.50 5.64
CA SER A 113 -12.62 20.41 4.50
C SER A 113 -13.86 21.28 4.31
N GLU A 114 -15.06 20.71 4.46
CA GLU A 114 -16.32 21.45 4.38
C GLU A 114 -16.45 22.47 5.50
N GLU A 115 -16.09 22.09 6.72
CA GLU A 115 -16.09 23.01 7.87
C GLU A 115 -15.13 24.15 7.68
N ALA A 116 -13.93 23.86 7.12
CA ALA A 116 -12.93 24.90 6.85
C ALA A 116 -13.38 25.84 5.73
N ALA A 117 -14.18 25.36 4.78
CA ALA A 117 -14.69 26.16 3.67
C ALA A 117 -15.89 26.99 4.04
N SER A 118 -16.57 26.65 5.12
CA SER A 118 -17.75 27.39 5.58
C SER A 118 -17.41 28.42 6.65
#